data_cf4a0234dbbc950425d1ed2a5dafc407
#
_entry.id   cf4a0234dbbc950425d1ed2a5dafc407
#
_cell.length_a   1.000
_cell.length_b   1.000
_cell.length_c   1.000
_cell.angle_alpha   90.00
_cell.angle_beta   90.00
_cell.angle_gamma   90.00
#
_symmetry.space_group_name_H-M   'P 1'
#
loop_
_entity.id
_entity.type
_entity.pdbx_description
1 polymer ?
#
loop_
_entity_poly.entity_id
_entity_poly.type
_entity_poly.pdbx_seq_one_letter_code
_entity_poly.pdbx_strand_id
1 'polypeptide(L)'
;MSRPALLDSALYALLHEDDIRGFNQQRPAGPIDMRGGDFRGLDLRELNAEGVDFTDAYFRSADLCGLDLRTASIEGASLAHAQISGTYFPVELTADEILMSVKFGTRLRYSTK
;
A
#
# COMPACT_ATOMS: atom_id res chain seq x y z
N MET A 1 12.53 24.13 0.95
CA MET A 1 12.24 22.94 0.19
C MET A 1 10.82 22.47 0.50
N SER A 2 10.23 21.96 -0.47
CA SER A 2 8.89 21.51 -0.25
C SER A 2 8.90 20.17 0.45
N ARG A 3 8.01 20.04 1.36
CA ARG A 3 7.84 18.79 2.02
C ARG A 3 6.88 17.93 1.24
N PRO A 4 7.07 16.61 1.27
CA PRO A 4 6.03 15.75 0.74
C PRO A 4 4.72 16.07 1.43
N ALA A 5 3.63 15.76 0.79
CA ALA A 5 2.36 15.89 1.44
C ALA A 5 2.39 15.10 2.74
N LEU A 6 1.72 15.64 3.74
CA LEU A 6 1.67 14.96 5.01
C LEU A 6 0.77 13.76 4.91
N LEU A 7 1.19 12.68 5.54
CA LEU A 7 0.33 11.53 5.66
C LEU A 7 -0.86 11.88 6.55
N ASP A 8 -1.93 11.13 6.39
CA ASP A 8 -3.05 11.20 7.32
C ASP A 8 -2.59 10.56 8.63
N SER A 9 -1.98 11.38 9.48
CA SER A 9 -1.19 10.90 10.60
C SER A 9 -1.94 10.02 11.57
N ALA A 10 -3.17 10.39 11.89
CA ALA A 10 -3.95 9.59 12.84
C ALA A 10 -4.23 8.21 12.28
N LEU A 11 -4.57 8.13 11.00
CA LEU A 11 -4.84 6.85 10.35
C LEU A 11 -3.57 6.03 10.22
N TYR A 12 -2.46 6.70 9.89
CA TYR A 12 -1.18 6.03 9.78
C TYR A 12 -0.79 5.40 11.11
N ALA A 13 -1.00 6.12 12.20
CA ALA A 13 -0.70 5.60 13.54
C ALA A 13 -1.51 4.35 13.83
N LEU A 14 -2.78 4.33 13.44
CA LEU A 14 -3.61 3.14 13.67
C LEU A 14 -3.02 1.91 13.00
N LEU A 15 -2.49 2.06 11.79
CA LEU A 15 -1.88 0.93 11.11
C LEU A 15 -0.66 0.43 11.84
N HIS A 16 0.13 1.33 12.40
CA HIS A 16 1.31 0.95 13.16
C HIS A 16 0.97 0.36 14.53
N GLU A 17 -0.24 0.61 15.00
CA GLU A 17 -0.74 0.02 16.23
C GLU A 17 -1.48 -1.29 15.98
N ASP A 18 -1.45 -1.75 14.74
CA ASP A 18 -2.13 -2.98 14.34
C ASP A 18 -3.64 -2.90 14.53
N ASP A 19 -4.19 -1.68 14.37
CA ASP A 19 -5.61 -1.45 14.56
C ASP A 19 -6.29 -1.23 13.21
N ILE A 20 -6.39 -2.31 12.42
CA ILE A 20 -7.01 -2.25 11.10
C ILE A 20 -8.49 -1.90 11.21
N ARG A 21 -9.17 -2.46 12.22
CA ARG A 21 -10.59 -2.16 12.41
C ARG A 21 -10.78 -0.67 12.67
N GLY A 22 -9.94 -0.09 13.51
CA GLY A 22 -10.03 1.34 13.79
C GLY A 22 -9.83 2.18 12.54
N PHE A 23 -8.85 1.80 11.73
CA PHE A 23 -8.64 2.48 10.45
C PHE A 23 -9.90 2.40 9.60
N ASN A 24 -10.44 1.21 9.44
CA ASN A 24 -11.59 1.03 8.57
C ASN A 24 -12.82 1.81 9.05
N GLN A 25 -12.95 1.96 10.37
CA GLN A 25 -14.07 2.70 10.94
C GLN A 25 -13.90 4.22 10.85
N GLN A 26 -12.67 4.69 11.00
CA GLN A 26 -12.41 6.12 11.08
C GLN A 26 -12.05 6.76 9.76
N ARG A 27 -11.77 5.96 8.75
CA ARG A 27 -11.33 6.52 7.49
C ARG A 27 -12.43 7.35 6.85
N PRO A 28 -12.06 8.48 6.19
CA PRO A 28 -13.04 9.25 5.44
C PRO A 28 -13.42 8.53 4.16
N ALA A 29 -14.45 9.03 3.50
CA ALA A 29 -14.91 8.44 2.25
C ALA A 29 -14.06 8.84 1.06
N GLY A 30 -13.22 9.81 1.16
CA GLY A 30 -12.43 10.29 0.03
C GLY A 30 -11.03 9.72 0.00
N PRO A 31 -10.17 10.32 -0.80
CA PRO A 31 -8.77 9.87 -0.89
C PRO A 31 -8.06 10.00 0.44
N ILE A 32 -7.12 9.10 0.68
CA ILE A 32 -6.34 9.10 1.91
C ILE A 32 -4.87 9.11 1.52
N ASP A 33 -4.11 10.05 2.08
CA ASP A 33 -2.71 10.24 1.73
C ASP A 33 -1.81 9.37 2.59
N MET A 34 -1.24 8.33 1.99
CA MET A 34 -0.26 7.47 2.64
C MET A 34 1.02 7.39 1.83
N ARG A 35 1.27 8.42 1.00
CA ARG A 35 2.44 8.41 0.12
C ARG A 35 3.72 8.33 0.93
N GLY A 36 4.63 7.48 0.47
CA GLY A 36 5.92 7.31 1.10
C GLY A 36 5.87 6.66 2.47
N GLY A 37 4.71 6.15 2.87
CA GLY A 37 4.56 5.57 4.20
C GLY A 37 5.38 4.32 4.40
N ASP A 38 5.72 4.05 5.65
CA ASP A 38 6.50 2.89 6.04
C ASP A 38 5.54 1.85 6.61
N PHE A 39 5.29 0.81 5.83
CA PHE A 39 4.40 -0.28 6.24
C PHE A 39 5.16 -1.59 6.34
N ARG A 40 6.47 -1.51 6.52
CA ARG A 40 7.31 -2.71 6.58
C ARG A 40 6.89 -3.59 7.73
N GLY A 41 6.70 -4.87 7.43
CA GLY A 41 6.39 -5.87 8.44
C GLY A 41 4.99 -5.80 9.01
N LEU A 42 4.13 -4.93 8.51
CA LEU A 42 2.78 -4.79 9.06
C LEU A 42 1.84 -5.82 8.47
N ASP A 43 0.85 -6.19 9.27
CA ASP A 43 -0.25 -7.03 8.81
C ASP A 43 -1.37 -6.12 8.35
N LEU A 44 -1.54 -6.02 7.04
CA LEU A 44 -2.55 -5.13 6.46
C LEU A 44 -3.72 -5.91 5.87
N ARG A 45 -3.84 -7.17 6.20
CA ARG A 45 -4.99 -7.94 5.75
C ARG A 45 -6.26 -7.27 6.28
N GLU A 46 -7.30 -7.32 5.49
CA GLU A 46 -8.62 -6.74 5.83
C GLU A 46 -8.65 -5.23 5.88
N LEU A 47 -7.58 -4.56 5.50
CA LEU A 47 -7.59 -3.10 5.39
C LEU A 47 -8.55 -2.69 4.28
N ASN A 48 -9.36 -1.68 4.55
CA ASN A 48 -10.16 -1.06 3.50
C ASN A 48 -9.28 -0.03 2.79
N ALA A 49 -8.66 -0.44 1.69
CA ALA A 49 -7.66 0.37 0.99
C ALA A 49 -8.27 1.21 -0.12
N GLU A 50 -9.59 1.28 -0.20
CA GLU A 50 -10.24 2.03 -1.27
C GLU A 50 -9.78 3.49 -1.25
N GLY A 51 -9.30 3.96 -2.39
CA GLY A 51 -8.90 5.35 -2.53
C GLY A 51 -7.63 5.75 -1.80
N VAL A 52 -6.92 4.80 -1.20
CA VAL A 52 -5.70 5.14 -0.48
C VAL A 52 -4.55 5.33 -1.47
N ASP A 53 -3.78 6.39 -1.27
CA ASP A 53 -2.62 6.69 -2.10
C ASP A 53 -1.38 6.19 -1.38
N PHE A 54 -0.86 5.06 -1.83
CA PHE A 54 0.37 4.45 -1.30
C PHE A 54 1.55 4.69 -2.24
N THR A 55 1.49 5.71 -3.06
CA THR A 55 2.60 6.01 -3.98
C THR A 55 3.91 6.08 -3.20
N ASP A 56 4.93 5.39 -3.69
CA ASP A 56 6.27 5.36 -3.10
C ASP A 56 6.33 4.77 -1.69
N ALA A 57 5.31 4.05 -1.25
CA ALA A 57 5.31 3.45 0.08
C ALA A 57 6.20 2.21 0.14
N TYR A 58 6.51 1.77 1.36
CA TYR A 58 7.38 0.62 1.61
C TYR A 58 6.57 -0.48 2.28
N PHE A 59 6.48 -1.63 1.60
CA PHE A 59 5.73 -2.78 2.12
C PHE A 59 6.65 -3.99 2.35
N ARG A 60 7.92 -3.75 2.61
CA ARG A 60 8.85 -4.86 2.81
C ARG A 60 8.35 -5.79 3.91
N SER A 61 8.21 -7.06 3.57
CA SER A 61 7.78 -8.11 4.51
C SER A 61 6.38 -7.88 5.10
N ALA A 62 5.58 -7.01 4.50
CA ALA A 62 4.21 -6.80 4.95
C ALA A 62 3.34 -7.97 4.51
N ASP A 63 2.26 -8.19 5.23
CA ASP A 63 1.28 -9.21 4.86
C ASP A 63 0.11 -8.52 4.18
N LEU A 64 0.01 -8.71 2.87
CA LEU A 64 -1.03 -8.11 2.04
C LEU A 64 -2.02 -9.16 1.51
N CYS A 65 -2.01 -10.35 2.11
CA CYS A 65 -2.81 -11.46 1.58
C CYS A 65 -4.30 -11.10 1.54
N GLY A 66 -4.89 -11.30 0.38
CA GLY A 66 -6.32 -11.04 0.18
C GLY A 66 -6.72 -9.59 0.10
N LEU A 67 -5.76 -8.67 0.22
CA LEU A 67 -6.05 -7.24 0.21
C LEU A 67 -6.45 -6.77 -1.18
N ASP A 68 -7.47 -5.93 -1.25
CA ASP A 68 -7.92 -5.37 -2.53
C ASP A 68 -7.29 -4.00 -2.74
N LEU A 69 -6.32 -3.93 -3.64
CA LEU A 69 -5.62 -2.70 -3.96
C LEU A 69 -6.05 -2.11 -5.30
N ARG A 70 -7.13 -2.62 -5.89
CA ARG A 70 -7.51 -2.20 -7.25
C ARG A 70 -7.85 -0.72 -7.36
N THR A 71 -8.35 -0.12 -6.29
CA THR A 71 -8.69 1.29 -6.29
C THR A 71 -7.71 2.15 -5.51
N ALA A 72 -6.60 1.56 -5.07
CA ALA A 72 -5.52 2.27 -4.41
C ALA A 72 -4.43 2.56 -5.44
N SER A 73 -3.59 3.55 -5.15
CA SER A 73 -2.41 3.81 -5.97
C SER A 73 -1.19 3.25 -5.25
N ILE A 74 -0.40 2.44 -5.95
CA ILE A 74 0.83 1.89 -5.38
C ILE A 74 2.01 2.06 -6.31
N GLU A 75 1.92 3.00 -7.25
CA GLU A 75 3.03 3.27 -8.14
C GLU A 75 4.25 3.72 -7.34
N GLY A 76 5.41 3.18 -7.66
CA GLY A 76 6.64 3.52 -6.96
C GLY A 76 6.84 2.80 -5.65
N ALA A 77 5.85 2.05 -5.18
CA ALA A 77 5.99 1.32 -3.92
C ALA A 77 6.89 0.11 -4.10
N SER A 78 7.44 -0.39 -3.00
CA SER A 78 8.25 -1.60 -3.00
C SER A 78 7.54 -2.69 -2.23
N LEU A 79 7.45 -3.87 -2.84
CA LEU A 79 6.83 -5.04 -2.22
C LEU A 79 7.87 -6.06 -1.76
N ALA A 80 9.09 -5.64 -1.48
CA ALA A 80 10.18 -6.57 -1.17
C ALA A 80 9.75 -7.60 -0.14
N HIS A 81 9.75 -8.88 -0.52
CA HIS A 81 9.43 -9.99 0.37
C HIS A 81 8.04 -9.92 1.02
N ALA A 82 7.13 -9.14 0.46
CA ALA A 82 5.77 -9.07 0.98
C ALA A 82 5.02 -10.36 0.65
N GLN A 83 4.02 -10.68 1.48
CA GLN A 83 3.13 -11.80 1.21
C GLN A 83 1.95 -11.28 0.43
N ILE A 84 1.71 -11.83 -0.74
CA ILE A 84 0.71 -11.28 -1.65
C ILE A 84 -0.30 -12.31 -2.14
N SER A 85 -0.45 -13.43 -1.45
CA SER A 85 -1.42 -14.44 -1.87
C SER A 85 -2.82 -13.86 -1.89
N GLY A 86 -3.48 -13.95 -3.04
CA GLY A 86 -4.84 -13.46 -3.16
C GLY A 86 -5.00 -11.96 -3.17
N THR A 87 -3.90 -11.21 -3.20
CA THR A 87 -3.98 -9.76 -3.29
C THR A 87 -4.48 -9.35 -4.69
N TYR A 88 -5.40 -8.38 -4.72
CA TYR A 88 -5.87 -7.81 -5.98
C TYR A 88 -5.09 -6.53 -6.25
N PHE A 89 -4.45 -6.47 -7.40
CA PHE A 89 -3.60 -5.33 -7.76
C PHE A 89 -4.26 -4.43 -8.78
N PRO A 90 -3.86 -3.14 -8.82
CA PRO A 90 -4.35 -2.26 -9.88
C PRO A 90 -4.05 -2.82 -11.26
N VAL A 91 -4.94 -2.56 -12.19
CA VAL A 91 -4.83 -3.13 -13.54
C VAL A 91 -3.58 -2.64 -14.26
N GLU A 92 -3.02 -1.51 -13.85
CA GLU A 92 -1.82 -0.95 -14.46
C GLU A 92 -0.56 -1.75 -14.17
N LEU A 93 -0.61 -2.69 -13.22
CA LEU A 93 0.57 -3.48 -12.86
C LEU A 93 0.52 -4.83 -13.56
N THR A 94 1.61 -5.16 -14.23
CA THR A 94 1.74 -6.49 -14.81
C THR A 94 2.23 -7.47 -13.77
N ALA A 95 1.99 -8.75 -14.01
CA ALA A 95 2.47 -9.79 -13.10
C ALA A 95 3.98 -9.74 -12.96
N ASP A 96 4.70 -9.46 -14.06
CA ASP A 96 6.16 -9.39 -13.99
C ASP A 96 6.64 -8.27 -13.10
N GLU A 97 5.99 -7.10 -13.15
CA GLU A 97 6.35 -6.00 -12.25
C GLU A 97 6.14 -6.37 -10.79
N ILE A 98 5.01 -7.01 -10.51
CA ILE A 98 4.69 -7.41 -9.14
C ILE A 98 5.73 -8.41 -8.63
N LEU A 99 6.02 -9.44 -9.42
CA LEU A 99 6.98 -10.47 -9.00
C LEU A 99 8.38 -9.91 -8.86
N MET A 100 8.77 -8.99 -9.75
CA MET A 100 10.08 -8.38 -9.65
C MET A 100 10.21 -7.59 -8.35
N SER A 101 9.16 -6.86 -7.98
CA SER A 101 9.19 -6.10 -6.75
C SER A 101 9.27 -7.01 -5.53
N VAL A 102 8.50 -8.09 -5.51
CA VAL A 102 8.51 -9.01 -4.38
C VAL A 102 9.86 -9.70 -4.23
N LYS A 103 10.47 -10.10 -5.34
CA LYS A 103 11.73 -10.85 -5.29
C LYS A 103 12.94 -9.95 -5.09
N PHE A 104 12.95 -8.78 -5.71
CA PHE A 104 14.16 -7.96 -5.77
C PHE A 104 13.98 -6.59 -5.15
N GLY A 105 12.78 -6.27 -4.67
CA GLY A 105 12.54 -4.98 -4.02
C GLY A 105 12.50 -3.79 -4.95
N THR A 106 12.35 -4.02 -6.26
CA THR A 106 12.26 -2.92 -7.19
C THR A 106 10.97 -2.14 -6.98
N ARG A 107 10.98 -0.87 -7.33
CA ARG A 107 9.78 -0.05 -7.22
C ARG A 107 8.82 -0.39 -8.34
N LEU A 108 7.55 -0.43 -8.00
CA LEU A 108 6.51 -0.80 -8.96
C LEU A 108 6.35 0.31 -10.01
N ARG A 109 6.28 -0.10 -11.27
CA ARG A 109 6.10 0.83 -12.37
C ARG A 109 4.79 0.48 -13.06
N TYR A 110 3.92 1.47 -13.18
CA TYR A 110 2.66 1.26 -13.88
C TYR A 110 2.91 1.21 -15.38
N SER A 111 2.15 0.36 -16.05
CA SER A 111 2.15 0.33 -17.49
C SER A 111 1.47 1.58 -18.00
N THR A 112 2.04 2.19 -19.04
CA THR A 112 1.47 3.42 -19.58
C THR A 112 0.44 3.14 -20.65
N LYS A 113 0.14 1.90 -20.90
CA LYS A 113 -0.76 1.63 -21.99
C LYS A 113 -2.04 1.11 -21.53
#